data_4534f626e1688a12db0063b96a7d10d6
#
_entry.id   4534f626e1688a12db0063b96a7d10d6
#
_cell.length_a   1.000
_cell.length_b   1.000
_cell.length_c   1.000
_cell.angle_alpha   90.00
_cell.angle_beta   90.00
_cell.angle_gamma   90.00
#
_symmetry.space_group_name_H-M   'P 1'
#
loop_
_entity.id
_entity.type
_entity.pdbx_description
1 polymer ?
#
loop_
_entity_poly.entity_id
_entity_poly.type
_entity_poly.pdbx_seq_one_letter_code
_entity_poly.pdbx_strand_id
1 'polypeptide(L)'
;MTKREIVARLGRERRVEQIILRIAGVERLTADLEDLAQMVYLTLLEYDEAKLVDLWDSDAINFLIVRLVLFNLRSKTSRYYYIIKIFSARTTDLAPVEYKTDEG
;
A
#
# COMPACT_ATOMS: atom_id res chain seq x y z
N MET A 1 -15.13 11.20 14.30
CA MET A 1 -15.36 10.36 13.13
C MET A 1 -15.20 8.90 13.49
N THR A 2 -16.02 8.07 12.90
CA THR A 2 -15.89 6.63 13.15
C THR A 2 -14.93 6.03 12.16
N LYS A 3 -14.48 4.83 12.46
CA LYS A 3 -13.60 4.09 11.54
C LYS A 3 -14.25 3.94 10.17
N ARG A 4 -15.54 3.61 10.14
CA ARG A 4 -16.23 3.41 8.88
C ARG A 4 -16.26 4.70 8.06
N GLU A 5 -16.45 5.83 8.70
CA GLU A 5 -16.44 7.11 8.01
C GLU A 5 -15.08 7.46 7.47
N ILE A 6 -14.04 7.15 8.24
CA ILE A 6 -12.68 7.40 7.80
C ILE A 6 -12.37 6.59 6.55
N VAL A 7 -12.68 5.29 6.59
CA VAL A 7 -12.38 4.43 5.46
C VAL A 7 -13.20 4.83 4.23
N ALA A 8 -14.46 5.21 4.45
CA ALA A 8 -15.30 5.66 3.34
C ALA A 8 -14.71 6.91 2.69
N ARG A 9 -14.19 7.82 3.51
CA ARG A 9 -13.59 9.04 2.98
C ARG A 9 -12.34 8.76 2.19
N LEU A 10 -11.49 7.89 2.72
CA LEU A 10 -10.28 7.49 2.02
C LEU A 10 -10.63 6.84 0.67
N GLY A 11 -11.68 6.04 0.64
CA GLY A 11 -12.12 5.41 -0.59
C GLY A 11 -12.61 6.41 -1.62
N ARG A 12 -13.40 7.40 -1.17
CA ARG A 12 -13.90 8.41 -2.09
C ARG A 12 -12.77 9.25 -2.67
N GLU A 13 -11.76 9.53 -1.87
CA GLU A 13 -10.61 10.30 -2.32
C GLU A 13 -9.60 9.46 -3.06
N ARG A 14 -9.82 8.15 -3.09
CA ARG A 14 -8.90 7.19 -3.70
C ARG A 14 -7.50 7.36 -3.15
N ARG A 15 -7.42 7.58 -1.84
CA ARG A 15 -6.15 7.90 -1.19
C ARG A 15 -5.19 6.73 -1.23
N VAL A 16 -5.69 5.52 -0.98
CA VAL A 16 -4.85 4.33 -1.01
C VAL A 16 -4.33 4.10 -2.42
N GLU A 17 -5.19 4.25 -3.41
CA GLU A 17 -4.79 4.06 -4.80
C GLU A 17 -3.71 5.05 -5.21
N GLN A 18 -3.85 6.30 -4.80
CA GLN A 18 -2.84 7.30 -5.14
C GLN A 18 -1.49 6.98 -4.51
N ILE A 19 -1.50 6.50 -3.28
CA ILE A 19 -0.27 6.14 -2.60
C ILE A 19 0.37 4.93 -3.29
N ILE A 20 -0.43 3.96 -3.69
CA ILE A 20 0.08 2.79 -4.39
C ILE A 20 0.73 3.19 -5.71
N LEU A 21 0.08 4.07 -6.46
CA LEU A 21 0.64 4.53 -7.73
C LEU A 21 1.99 5.19 -7.53
N ARG A 22 2.10 5.98 -6.47
CA ARG A 22 3.35 6.67 -6.19
C ARG A 22 4.44 5.71 -5.78
N ILE A 23 4.11 4.74 -4.94
CA ILE A 23 5.10 3.76 -4.49
C ILE A 23 5.54 2.87 -5.64
N ALA A 24 4.60 2.43 -6.46
CA ALA A 24 4.90 1.55 -7.58
C ALA A 24 5.52 2.29 -8.76
N GLY A 25 5.38 3.59 -8.79
CA GLY A 25 5.96 4.38 -9.88
C GLY A 25 5.25 4.21 -11.21
N VAL A 26 3.93 3.98 -11.16
CA VAL A 26 3.16 3.80 -12.38
C VAL A 26 2.03 4.80 -12.42
N GLU A 27 1.47 5.01 -13.59
CA GLU A 27 0.41 5.99 -13.76
C GLU A 27 -0.98 5.40 -13.64
N ARG A 28 -1.10 4.11 -13.79
CA ARG A 28 -2.39 3.45 -13.74
C ARG A 28 -2.31 2.21 -12.89
N LEU A 29 -3.42 1.90 -12.26
CA LEU A 29 -3.51 0.69 -11.47
C LEU A 29 -3.75 -0.51 -12.37
N THR A 30 -2.97 -1.55 -12.17
CA THR A 30 -3.26 -2.83 -12.77
C THR A 30 -4.28 -3.54 -11.90
N ALA A 31 -4.81 -4.64 -12.39
CA ALA A 31 -5.76 -5.42 -11.59
C ALA A 31 -5.14 -5.85 -10.28
N ASP A 32 -3.87 -6.22 -10.29
CA ASP A 32 -3.19 -6.63 -9.07
C ASP A 32 -3.04 -5.49 -8.09
N LEU A 33 -2.76 -4.31 -8.58
CA LEU A 33 -2.63 -3.16 -7.69
C LEU A 33 -3.99 -2.74 -7.14
N GLU A 34 -5.04 -2.93 -7.92
CA GLU A 34 -6.38 -2.68 -7.40
C GLU A 34 -6.72 -3.66 -6.29
N ASP A 35 -6.32 -4.91 -6.43
CA ASP A 35 -6.51 -5.90 -5.39
C ASP A 35 -5.75 -5.48 -4.13
N LEU A 36 -4.55 -4.97 -4.30
CA LEU A 36 -3.77 -4.50 -3.18
C LEU A 36 -4.52 -3.38 -2.45
N ALA A 37 -5.09 -2.45 -3.19
CA ALA A 37 -5.85 -1.37 -2.59
C ALA A 37 -7.02 -1.91 -1.79
N GLN A 38 -7.73 -2.91 -2.32
CA GLN A 38 -8.83 -3.52 -1.61
C GLN A 38 -8.36 -4.15 -0.31
N MET A 39 -7.22 -4.83 -0.34
CA MET A 39 -6.67 -5.43 0.86
C MET A 39 -6.35 -4.40 1.92
N VAL A 40 -5.80 -3.26 1.49
CA VAL A 40 -5.49 -2.20 2.44
C VAL A 40 -6.77 -1.65 3.07
N TYR A 41 -7.81 -1.42 2.27
CA TYR A 41 -9.06 -0.95 2.82
C TYR A 41 -9.65 -1.94 3.81
N LEU A 42 -9.61 -3.23 3.50
CA LEU A 42 -10.11 -4.24 4.41
C LEU A 42 -9.31 -4.26 5.71
N THR A 43 -8.00 -4.11 5.61
CA THR A 43 -7.16 -4.05 6.79
C THR A 43 -7.53 -2.86 7.66
N LEU A 44 -7.78 -1.72 7.03
CA LEU A 44 -8.19 -0.53 7.77
C LEU A 44 -9.52 -0.74 8.47
N LEU A 45 -10.44 -1.46 7.84
CA LEU A 45 -11.72 -1.74 8.48
C LEU A 45 -11.57 -2.66 9.68
N GLU A 46 -10.51 -3.47 9.71
CA GLU A 46 -10.25 -4.35 10.84
C GLU A 46 -9.35 -3.72 11.88
N TYR A 47 -8.85 -2.54 11.61
CA TYR A 47 -7.93 -1.87 12.51
C TYR A 47 -8.66 -1.38 13.76
N ASP A 48 -7.92 -1.20 14.84
CA ASP A 48 -8.47 -0.66 16.07
C ASP A 48 -9.02 0.74 15.83
N GLU A 49 -10.29 0.93 16.13
CA GLU A 49 -10.95 2.19 15.79
C GLU A 49 -10.33 3.38 16.49
N ALA A 50 -10.03 3.24 17.76
CA ALA A 50 -9.47 4.34 18.51
C ALA A 50 -8.14 4.79 17.94
N LYS A 51 -7.31 3.83 17.54
CA LYS A 51 -6.02 4.16 16.95
C LYS A 51 -6.19 4.79 15.58
N LEU A 52 -7.15 4.33 14.81
CA LEU A 52 -7.37 4.87 13.48
C LEU A 52 -7.87 6.31 13.57
N VAL A 53 -8.80 6.57 14.49
CA VAL A 53 -9.30 7.92 14.70
C VAL A 53 -8.18 8.85 15.14
N ASP A 54 -7.31 8.35 16.02
CA ASP A 54 -6.17 9.13 16.47
C ASP A 54 -5.25 9.52 15.33
N LEU A 55 -4.97 8.57 14.45
CA LEU A 55 -4.13 8.83 13.27
C LEU A 55 -4.80 9.81 12.33
N TRP A 56 -6.11 9.71 12.19
CA TRP A 56 -6.84 10.64 11.36
C TRP A 56 -6.77 12.05 11.92
N ASP A 57 -7.00 12.18 13.22
CA ASP A 57 -7.02 13.48 13.87
C ASP A 57 -5.65 14.14 13.88
N SER A 58 -4.59 13.36 13.95
CA SER A 58 -3.24 13.91 13.94
C SER A 58 -2.67 14.03 12.54
N ASP A 59 -3.49 13.75 11.52
CA ASP A 59 -3.08 13.86 10.12
C ASP A 59 -1.93 12.91 9.79
N ALA A 60 -1.90 11.77 10.43
CA ALA A 60 -0.86 10.78 10.23
C ALA A 60 -1.37 9.52 9.53
N ILE A 61 -2.60 9.56 9.02
CA ILE A 61 -3.20 8.38 8.41
C ILE A 61 -2.42 7.90 7.19
N ASN A 62 -1.80 8.81 6.46
CA ASN A 62 -1.05 8.43 5.27
C ASN A 62 0.16 7.57 5.62
N PHE A 63 0.78 7.79 6.77
CA PHE A 63 1.90 6.95 7.19
C PHE A 63 1.46 5.52 7.40
N LEU A 64 0.28 5.33 7.98
CA LEU A 64 -0.24 3.99 8.17
C LEU A 64 -0.50 3.33 6.81
N ILE A 65 -1.10 4.06 5.89
CA ILE A 65 -1.39 3.51 4.57
C ILE A 65 -0.11 3.09 3.86
N VAL A 66 0.91 3.94 3.91
CA VAL A 66 2.19 3.61 3.30
C VAL A 66 2.77 2.34 3.91
N ARG A 67 2.70 2.22 5.24
CA ARG A 67 3.23 1.03 5.90
C ARG A 67 2.49 -0.22 5.48
N LEU A 68 1.16 -0.14 5.36
CA LEU A 68 0.37 -1.30 4.96
C LEU A 68 0.68 -1.70 3.53
N VAL A 69 0.83 -0.72 2.64
CA VAL A 69 1.18 -1.01 1.26
C VAL A 69 2.55 -1.67 1.19
N LEU A 70 3.53 -1.10 1.87
CA LEU A 70 4.88 -1.64 1.84
C LEU A 70 4.95 -3.02 2.46
N PHE A 71 4.20 -3.24 3.54
CA PHE A 71 4.20 -4.54 4.18
C PHE A 71 3.72 -5.61 3.20
N ASN A 72 2.65 -5.33 2.49
CA ASN A 72 2.13 -6.29 1.53
C ASN A 72 3.07 -6.51 0.36
N LEU A 73 3.72 -5.45 -0.09
CA LEU A 73 4.65 -5.58 -1.21
C LEU A 73 5.91 -6.32 -0.84
N ARG A 74 6.30 -6.28 0.44
CA ARG A 74 7.53 -6.95 0.86
C ARG A 74 7.34 -8.39 1.25
N SER A 75 6.11 -8.81 1.44
CA SER A 75 5.86 -10.19 1.84
C SER A 75 6.22 -11.13 0.70
N LYS A 76 7.09 -12.07 0.95
CA LYS A 76 7.51 -12.99 -0.08
C LYS A 76 6.41 -13.97 -0.46
N THR A 77 5.41 -14.11 0.39
CA THR A 77 4.30 -14.98 0.09
C THR A 77 3.20 -14.25 -0.66
N SER A 78 3.34 -12.94 -0.82
CA SER A 78 2.34 -12.14 -1.49
C SER A 78 2.68 -12.04 -2.97
N ARG A 79 1.67 -12.17 -3.81
CA ARG A 79 1.90 -11.98 -5.24
C ARG A 79 2.32 -10.56 -5.56
N TYR A 80 2.03 -9.63 -4.68
CA TYR A 80 2.41 -8.23 -4.88
C TYR A 80 3.92 -8.03 -4.78
N TYR A 81 4.60 -8.94 -4.10
CA TYR A 81 6.04 -8.89 -4.04
C TYR A 81 6.66 -8.96 -5.42
N TYR A 82 6.09 -9.79 -6.29
CA TYR A 82 6.62 -9.90 -7.65
C TYR A 82 6.31 -8.67 -8.47
N ILE A 83 5.21 -8.03 -8.20
CA ILE A 83 4.85 -6.82 -8.92
C ILE A 83 5.85 -5.71 -8.66
N ILE A 84 6.18 -5.49 -7.39
CA ILE A 84 7.13 -4.44 -7.07
C ILE A 84 8.53 -4.79 -7.60
N LYS A 85 8.85 -6.07 -7.62
CA LYS A 85 10.11 -6.50 -8.16
C LYS A 85 10.23 -6.18 -9.64
N ILE A 86 9.16 -6.43 -10.38
CA ILE A 86 9.13 -6.14 -11.81
C ILE A 86 9.25 -4.64 -12.04
N PHE A 87 8.51 -3.86 -11.30
CA PHE A 87 8.57 -2.41 -11.48
C PHE A 87 9.96 -1.87 -11.17
N SER A 88 10.56 -2.36 -10.11
CA SER A 88 11.90 -1.90 -9.76
C SER A 88 12.91 -2.24 -10.83
N ALA A 89 12.81 -3.42 -11.39
CA ALA A 89 13.74 -3.83 -12.42
C ALA A 89 13.58 -2.98 -13.68
N ARG A 90 12.38 -2.51 -13.94
CA ARG A 90 12.14 -1.70 -15.12
C ARG A 90 12.53 -0.27 -14.95
N THR A 91 12.44 0.23 -13.73
CA THR A 91 12.68 1.64 -13.51
C THR A 91 14.12 1.96 -13.24
N THR A 92 14.92 0.98 -12.79
CA THR A 92 16.29 1.26 -12.47
C THR A 92 17.12 0.02 -12.57
N ASP A 93 18.30 0.18 -13.09
CA ASP A 93 19.23 -0.91 -13.19
C ASP A 93 19.83 -1.26 -11.87
N LEU A 94 19.63 -0.44 -10.88
CA LEU A 94 20.22 -0.66 -9.58
C LEU A 94 19.45 -1.66 -8.77
N ALA A 95 18.17 -1.74 -9.03
CA ALA A 95 17.32 -2.55 -8.23
C ALA A 95 17.70 -4.01 -8.18
N PRO A 96 18.22 -4.60 -9.23
CA PRO A 96 18.50 -6.03 -9.22
C PRO A 96 19.38 -6.49 -8.09
N VAL A 97 20.20 -5.62 -7.63
CA VAL A 97 21.14 -5.99 -6.59
C VAL A 97 20.43 -6.46 -5.35
N GLU A 98 19.36 -5.77 -5.01
CA GLU A 98 18.67 -6.10 -3.79
C GLU A 98 17.93 -7.39 -3.86
N TYR A 99 17.50 -7.74 -5.02
CA TYR A 99 16.74 -8.96 -5.12
C TYR A 99 17.57 -10.16 -4.95
N LYS A 100 18.83 -10.07 -5.28
CA LYS A 100 19.69 -11.20 -5.09
C LYS A 100 19.86 -11.51 -3.64
N THR A 101 19.93 -10.47 -2.83
CA THR A 101 20.08 -10.72 -1.43
C THR A 101 18.83 -11.29 -0.84
N ASP A 102 17.71 -10.86 -1.36
CA ASP A 102 16.46 -11.33 -0.82
C ASP A 102 16.29 -12.79 -1.00
N GLU A 103 16.82 -13.30 -2.05
CA GLU A 103 16.64 -14.67 -2.29
C GLU A 103 17.56 -15.52 -1.55
N GLY A 104 18.59 -14.94 -1.07
CA GLY A 104 19.59 -15.65 -0.33
C GLY A 104 19.04 -16.34 0.85
#